data_652209cb977f30ae68dd24554dec0e5a
#
_entry.id   652209cb977f30ae68dd24554dec0e5a
#
_cell.length_a   1.000
_cell.length_b   1.000
_cell.length_c   1.000
_cell.angle_alpha   90.00
_cell.angle_beta   90.00
_cell.angle_gamma   90.00
#
_symmetry.space_group_name_H-M   'P 1'
#
loop_
_entity.id
_entity.type
_entity.pdbx_description
1 polymer ?
#
loop_
_entity_poly.entity_id
_entity_poly.type
_entity_poly.pdbx_seq_one_letter_code
_entity_poly.pdbx_strand_id
1 'polypeptide(L)'
;MIVVVIIGILSTLAAYGVRKYIANTKTTEARNALGRMASAVVIAFEHENMASPVLGQGTSTALTRALCKSATKSVPNAPTAIAGRKYQSSLADWNTDAATNSGFACLQFTIDQPQYYMYSYAANGASQPGDSFTATANGDLNGDQALSTFQITGAINSSYVINVAPNLLEVSPEE
;
A
#
# COMPACT_ATOMS: atom_id res chain seq x y z
N MET A 1 21.26 30.18 -37.95
CA MET A 1 20.43 29.01 -38.33
C MET A 1 20.79 27.79 -37.48
N ILE A 2 22.03 27.30 -37.43
CA ILE A 2 22.43 26.09 -36.67
C ILE A 2 22.12 26.21 -35.18
N VAL A 3 22.36 27.34 -34.55
CA VAL A 3 22.11 27.55 -33.09
C VAL A 3 20.66 27.38 -32.75
N VAL A 4 19.73 27.87 -33.60
CA VAL A 4 18.27 27.75 -33.35
C VAL A 4 17.83 26.28 -33.38
N VAL A 5 18.41 25.48 -34.30
CA VAL A 5 18.11 24.04 -34.39
C VAL A 5 18.60 23.30 -33.13
N ILE A 6 19.80 23.62 -32.66
CA ILE A 6 20.39 23.01 -31.46
C ILE A 6 19.54 23.34 -30.24
N ILE A 7 19.13 24.61 -30.07
CA ILE A 7 18.23 25.02 -28.95
C ILE A 7 16.90 24.31 -29.03
N GLY A 8 16.34 24.15 -30.24
CA GLY A 8 15.08 23.41 -30.43
C GLY A 8 15.16 21.95 -29.96
N ILE A 9 16.22 21.24 -30.36
CA ILE A 9 16.45 19.85 -29.96
C ILE A 9 16.66 19.74 -28.43
N LEU A 10 17.50 20.60 -27.87
CA LEU A 10 17.77 20.59 -26.41
C LEU A 10 16.52 20.90 -25.61
N SER A 11 15.68 21.82 -26.08
CA SER A 11 14.41 22.16 -25.39
C SER A 11 13.42 20.99 -25.36
N THR A 12 13.30 20.21 -26.43
CA THR A 12 12.44 19.03 -26.47
C THR A 12 12.94 17.92 -25.55
N LEU A 13 14.24 17.67 -25.53
CA LEU A 13 14.87 16.69 -24.63
C LEU A 13 14.71 17.10 -23.16
N ALA A 14 14.87 18.40 -22.86
CA ALA A 14 14.71 18.92 -21.51
C ALA A 14 13.26 18.73 -21.00
N ALA A 15 12.25 19.05 -21.84
CA ALA A 15 10.84 18.88 -21.49
C ALA A 15 10.47 17.40 -21.21
N TYR A 16 11.01 16.47 -22.02
CA TYR A 16 10.80 15.03 -21.79
C TYR A 16 11.46 14.57 -20.48
N GLY A 17 12.71 14.96 -20.25
CA GLY A 17 13.45 14.59 -19.04
C GLY A 17 12.77 15.07 -17.74
N VAL A 18 12.25 16.31 -17.75
CA VAL A 18 11.53 16.87 -16.59
C VAL A 18 10.24 16.11 -16.30
N ARG A 19 9.46 15.76 -17.33
CA ARG A 19 8.22 14.98 -17.13
C ARG A 19 8.51 13.61 -16.52
N LYS A 20 9.51 12.92 -17.05
CA LYS A 20 9.94 11.60 -16.51
C LYS A 20 10.44 11.71 -15.08
N TYR A 21 11.21 12.74 -14.76
CA TYR A 21 11.68 13.00 -13.40
C TYR A 21 10.52 13.22 -12.42
N ILE A 22 9.52 14.01 -12.81
CA ILE A 22 8.31 14.26 -11.97
C ILE A 22 7.54 12.96 -11.77
N ALA A 23 7.32 12.12 -12.77
CA ALA A 23 6.67 10.83 -12.64
C ALA A 23 7.42 9.95 -11.64
N ASN A 24 8.73 9.79 -11.80
CA ASN A 24 9.56 9.02 -10.87
C ASN A 24 9.54 9.56 -9.44
N THR A 25 9.43 10.87 -9.26
CA THR A 25 9.30 11.47 -7.92
C THR A 25 7.97 11.09 -7.27
N LYS A 26 6.89 11.06 -8.06
CA LYS A 26 5.57 10.65 -7.56
C LYS A 26 5.55 9.16 -7.19
N THR A 27 6.25 8.28 -7.93
CA THR A 27 6.31 6.84 -7.59
C THR A 27 6.97 6.56 -6.25
N THR A 28 7.80 7.48 -5.74
CA THR A 28 8.38 7.37 -4.41
C THR A 28 7.33 7.37 -3.31
N GLU A 29 6.18 8.05 -3.51
CA GLU A 29 5.05 7.99 -2.58
C GLU A 29 4.54 6.56 -2.42
N ALA A 30 4.28 5.85 -3.54
CA ALA A 30 3.80 4.47 -3.51
C ALA A 30 4.79 3.54 -2.79
N ARG A 31 6.09 3.65 -3.12
CA ARG A 31 7.14 2.83 -2.49
C ARG A 31 7.23 3.05 -0.98
N ASN A 32 7.22 4.30 -0.55
CA ASN A 32 7.25 4.65 0.88
C ASN A 32 5.99 4.19 1.62
N ALA A 33 4.82 4.40 1.03
CA ALA A 33 3.55 3.99 1.62
C ALA A 33 3.45 2.46 1.77
N LEU A 34 3.86 1.71 0.74
CA LEU A 34 3.89 0.25 0.79
C LEU A 34 4.91 -0.28 1.81
N GLY A 35 6.08 0.34 1.93
CA GLY A 35 7.06 0.00 2.96
C GLY A 35 6.51 0.22 4.38
N ARG A 36 5.83 1.36 4.61
CA ARG A 36 5.15 1.64 5.88
C ARG A 36 4.03 0.64 6.15
N MET A 37 3.25 0.28 5.13
CA MET A 37 2.16 -0.70 5.26
C MET A 37 2.71 -2.09 5.58
N ALA A 38 3.78 -2.54 4.92
CA ALA A 38 4.45 -3.80 5.24
C ALA A 38 4.95 -3.84 6.69
N SER A 39 5.56 -2.75 7.16
CA SER A 39 5.98 -2.63 8.56
C SER A 39 4.79 -2.67 9.52
N ALA A 40 3.68 -2.03 9.17
CA ALA A 40 2.45 -2.06 9.97
C ALA A 40 1.86 -3.48 10.06
N VAL A 41 1.92 -4.27 8.96
CA VAL A 41 1.50 -5.68 8.96
C VAL A 41 2.35 -6.51 9.90
N VAL A 42 3.68 -6.35 9.88
CA VAL A 42 4.58 -7.08 10.79
C VAL A 42 4.27 -6.74 12.24
N ILE A 43 4.12 -5.45 12.56
CA ILE A 43 3.79 -5.00 13.91
C ILE A 43 2.44 -5.55 14.37
N ALA A 44 1.42 -5.47 13.51
CA ALA A 44 0.08 -5.99 13.82
C ALA A 44 0.08 -7.51 14.04
N PHE A 45 0.89 -8.26 13.29
CA PHE A 45 1.03 -9.71 13.46
C PHE A 45 1.75 -10.08 14.75
N GLU A 46 2.79 -9.32 15.13
CA GLU A 46 3.54 -9.58 16.37
C GLU A 46 2.74 -9.19 17.62
N HIS A 47 1.66 -8.45 17.47
CA HIS A 47 0.73 -8.17 18.55
C HIS A 47 0.07 -9.47 19.03
N GLU A 48 0.36 -9.84 20.28
CA GLU A 48 -0.26 -11.01 20.89
C GLU A 48 -1.71 -10.72 21.26
N ASN A 49 -2.61 -11.54 20.74
CA ASN A 49 -4.03 -11.48 21.03
C ASN A 49 -4.46 -12.69 21.87
N MET A 50 -5.42 -12.50 22.76
CA MET A 50 -6.06 -13.60 23.45
C MET A 50 -7.11 -14.23 22.55
N ALA A 51 -7.24 -15.54 22.58
CA ALA A 51 -8.29 -16.27 21.83
C ALA A 51 -9.72 -15.93 22.31
N SER A 52 -9.85 -15.38 23.51
CA SER A 52 -11.13 -14.92 24.07
C SER A 52 -10.99 -13.48 24.60
N PRO A 53 -11.92 -12.58 24.29
CA PRO A 53 -11.89 -11.20 24.78
C PRO A 53 -12.17 -11.08 26.29
N VAL A 54 -12.75 -12.10 26.92
CA VAL A 54 -13.04 -12.14 28.34
C VAL A 54 -12.63 -13.50 28.88
N LEU A 55 -11.71 -13.50 29.85
CA LEU A 55 -11.34 -14.70 30.59
C LEU A 55 -12.18 -14.83 31.85
N GLY A 56 -12.73 -16.03 32.06
CA GLY A 56 -13.36 -16.37 33.33
C GLY A 56 -12.31 -16.44 34.45
N GLN A 57 -12.71 -16.17 35.66
CA GLN A 57 -11.86 -16.25 36.84
C GLN A 57 -11.28 -17.68 36.98
N GLY A 58 -9.97 -17.83 37.05
CA GLY A 58 -9.31 -19.12 37.15
C GLY A 58 -9.09 -19.85 35.81
N THR A 59 -9.39 -19.21 34.67
CA THR A 59 -9.14 -19.77 33.34
C THR A 59 -7.92 -19.12 32.68
N SER A 60 -7.30 -19.84 31.75
CA SER A 60 -6.21 -19.36 30.92
C SER A 60 -6.53 -19.59 29.44
N THR A 61 -6.00 -18.76 28.55
CA THR A 61 -6.10 -18.94 27.10
C THR A 61 -4.72 -18.83 26.47
N ALA A 62 -4.57 -19.46 25.32
CA ALA A 62 -3.33 -19.32 24.52
C ALA A 62 -3.26 -17.93 23.90
N LEU A 63 -2.06 -17.40 23.83
CA LEU A 63 -1.75 -16.21 23.02
C LEU A 63 -1.70 -16.60 21.55
N THR A 64 -2.33 -15.80 20.71
CA THR A 64 -2.38 -16.03 19.27
C THR A 64 -1.83 -14.82 18.52
N ARG A 65 -1.13 -15.07 17.41
CA ARG A 65 -0.69 -14.07 16.46
C ARG A 65 -1.45 -14.30 15.15
N ALA A 66 -1.93 -13.24 14.53
CA ALA A 66 -2.68 -13.36 13.30
C ALA A 66 -2.48 -12.14 12.40
N LEU A 67 -2.45 -12.38 11.09
CA LEU A 67 -2.56 -11.32 10.08
C LEU A 67 -3.91 -10.61 10.21
N CYS A 68 -3.90 -9.30 10.00
CA CYS A 68 -5.14 -8.56 9.81
C CYS A 68 -5.89 -9.12 8.60
N LYS A 69 -7.20 -9.23 8.69
CA LYS A 69 -8.04 -9.60 7.54
C LYS A 69 -7.96 -8.53 6.46
N SER A 70 -8.27 -8.91 5.22
CA SER A 70 -8.29 -7.99 4.08
C SER A 70 -9.14 -6.75 4.34
N ALA A 71 -8.71 -5.62 3.77
CA ALA A 71 -9.56 -4.44 3.70
C ALA A 71 -10.73 -4.69 2.75
N THR A 72 -11.92 -4.23 3.12
CA THR A 72 -13.11 -4.38 2.27
C THR A 72 -13.12 -3.39 1.11
N LYS A 73 -12.39 -2.28 1.25
CA LYS A 73 -12.29 -1.22 0.25
C LYS A 73 -10.85 -0.73 0.11
N SER A 74 -10.51 -0.31 -1.09
CA SER A 74 -9.30 0.49 -1.34
C SER A 74 -9.50 1.96 -0.95
N VAL A 75 -8.42 2.69 -0.73
CA VAL A 75 -8.46 4.14 -0.45
C VAL A 75 -7.61 4.88 -1.49
N PRO A 76 -8.24 5.73 -2.33
CA PRO A 76 -9.69 5.91 -2.54
C PRO A 76 -10.38 4.65 -3.05
N ASN A 77 -11.71 4.61 -2.97
CA ASN A 77 -12.49 3.43 -3.35
C ASN A 77 -12.57 3.20 -4.88
N ALA A 78 -12.19 4.19 -5.69
CA ALA A 78 -12.23 4.09 -7.15
C ALA A 78 -10.99 4.73 -7.78
N PRO A 79 -10.41 4.14 -8.84
CA PRO A 79 -9.22 4.68 -9.51
C PRO A 79 -9.49 6.03 -10.19
N THR A 80 -10.73 6.32 -10.57
CA THR A 80 -11.12 7.61 -11.16
C THR A 80 -10.90 8.81 -10.21
N ALA A 81 -10.80 8.57 -8.91
CA ALA A 81 -10.51 9.61 -7.93
C ALA A 81 -9.07 10.12 -8.00
N ILE A 82 -8.14 9.32 -8.55
CA ILE A 82 -6.71 9.65 -8.67
C ILE A 82 -6.26 9.88 -10.12
N ALA A 83 -7.15 9.75 -11.12
CA ALA A 83 -6.81 9.90 -12.53
C ALA A 83 -6.26 11.30 -12.83
N GLY A 84 -4.96 11.43 -13.02
CA GLY A 84 -4.24 12.68 -13.28
C GLY A 84 -4.30 13.73 -12.15
N ARG A 85 -4.74 13.35 -10.93
CA ARG A 85 -4.97 14.29 -9.81
C ARG A 85 -4.60 13.66 -8.46
N LYS A 86 -4.54 14.49 -7.43
CA LYS A 86 -4.39 14.04 -6.05
C LYS A 86 -5.75 13.82 -5.39
N TYR A 87 -5.83 12.82 -4.55
CA TYR A 87 -6.95 12.56 -3.66
C TYR A 87 -6.56 12.86 -2.21
N GLN A 88 -7.40 13.62 -1.50
CA GLN A 88 -7.25 13.82 -0.05
C GLN A 88 -8.17 12.84 0.65
N SER A 89 -7.60 11.82 1.26
CA SER A 89 -8.34 10.87 2.08
C SER A 89 -8.75 11.47 3.43
N SER A 90 -9.85 10.99 3.96
CA SER A 90 -10.28 11.26 5.32
C SER A 90 -9.97 10.08 6.24
N LEU A 91 -9.93 10.30 7.55
CA LEU A 91 -9.77 9.21 8.52
C LEU A 91 -10.89 8.15 8.38
N ALA A 92 -12.09 8.56 7.98
CA ALA A 92 -13.21 7.65 7.76
C ALA A 92 -12.96 6.65 6.60
N ASP A 93 -12.24 7.06 5.57
CA ASP A 93 -11.88 6.18 4.44
C ASP A 93 -10.99 5.02 4.89
N TRP A 94 -10.05 5.30 5.80
CA TRP A 94 -9.12 4.29 6.35
C TRP A 94 -9.76 3.44 7.45
N ASN A 95 -10.75 3.97 8.15
CA ASN A 95 -11.45 3.29 9.26
C ASN A 95 -12.75 2.60 8.83
N THR A 96 -12.96 2.35 7.54
CA THR A 96 -14.17 1.68 7.02
C THR A 96 -14.43 0.36 7.75
N ASP A 97 -13.38 -0.39 8.06
CA ASP A 97 -13.45 -1.72 8.67
C ASP A 97 -13.21 -1.72 10.19
N ALA A 98 -13.33 -0.57 10.85
CA ALA A 98 -13.07 -0.44 12.30
C ALA A 98 -13.96 -1.33 13.16
N ALA A 99 -15.24 -1.50 12.79
CA ALA A 99 -16.18 -2.33 13.53
C ALA A 99 -15.80 -3.81 13.58
N THR A 100 -15.08 -4.30 12.55
CA THR A 100 -14.60 -5.68 12.44
C THR A 100 -13.13 -5.83 12.77
N ASN A 101 -12.44 -4.73 13.09
CA ASN A 101 -10.99 -4.65 13.28
C ASN A 101 -10.24 -5.37 12.16
N SER A 102 -10.50 -4.99 10.92
CA SER A 102 -9.88 -5.57 9.73
C SER A 102 -9.30 -4.49 8.82
N GLY A 103 -8.58 -4.88 7.78
CA GLY A 103 -8.00 -3.98 6.81
C GLY A 103 -7.09 -2.92 7.43
N PHE A 104 -7.19 -1.70 6.93
CA PHE A 104 -6.37 -0.58 7.38
C PHE A 104 -6.59 -0.19 8.85
N ALA A 105 -7.80 -0.37 9.37
CA ALA A 105 -8.11 -0.11 10.78
C ALA A 105 -7.33 -1.06 11.72
N CYS A 106 -7.25 -2.35 11.39
CA CYS A 106 -6.45 -3.33 12.10
C CYS A 106 -4.93 -3.01 12.01
N LEU A 107 -4.47 -2.59 10.84
CA LEU A 107 -3.08 -2.18 10.61
C LEU A 107 -2.73 -0.84 11.27
N GLN A 108 -3.71 -0.07 11.72
CA GLN A 108 -3.54 1.32 12.18
C GLN A 108 -2.81 2.18 11.15
N PHE A 109 -3.12 1.93 9.87
CA PHE A 109 -2.47 2.60 8.75
C PHE A 109 -3.37 3.70 8.18
N THR A 110 -2.81 4.92 8.10
CA THR A 110 -3.46 6.09 7.50
C THR A 110 -2.46 6.92 6.72
N ILE A 111 -2.97 7.69 5.75
CA ILE A 111 -2.24 8.73 5.04
C ILE A 111 -3.04 10.02 5.18
N ASP A 112 -2.44 11.03 5.81
CA ASP A 112 -3.09 12.33 6.10
C ASP A 112 -2.81 13.38 5.02
N GLN A 113 -1.93 13.06 4.06
CA GLN A 113 -1.54 13.96 2.97
C GLN A 113 -2.26 13.60 1.67
N PRO A 114 -2.44 14.57 0.74
CA PRO A 114 -2.97 14.29 -0.58
C PRO A 114 -2.11 13.27 -1.34
N GLN A 115 -2.72 12.16 -1.76
CA GLN A 115 -2.08 11.00 -2.37
C GLN A 115 -2.36 10.91 -3.88
N TYR A 116 -1.40 10.35 -4.63
CA TYR A 116 -1.54 10.05 -6.06
C TYR A 116 -1.98 8.61 -6.33
N TYR A 117 -1.91 7.75 -5.31
CA TYR A 117 -2.14 6.31 -5.44
C TYR A 117 -3.35 5.85 -4.64
N MET A 118 -3.99 4.82 -5.17
CA MET A 118 -5.04 4.06 -4.50
C MET A 118 -4.39 2.86 -3.82
N TYR A 119 -4.62 2.71 -2.53
CA TYR A 119 -4.04 1.64 -1.71
C TYR A 119 -5.05 0.56 -1.41
N SER A 120 -4.62 -0.70 -1.47
CA SER A 120 -5.40 -1.87 -1.07
C SER A 120 -4.55 -2.83 -0.25
N TYR A 121 -5.20 -3.58 0.64
CA TYR A 121 -4.59 -4.60 1.47
C TYR A 121 -5.43 -5.87 1.41
N ALA A 122 -4.79 -6.99 1.11
CA ALA A 122 -5.40 -8.30 1.07
C ALA A 122 -4.56 -9.30 1.89
N ALA A 123 -5.22 -10.17 2.64
CA ALA A 123 -4.59 -11.28 3.33
C ALA A 123 -5.24 -12.60 2.88
N ASN A 124 -4.41 -13.62 2.71
CA ASN A 124 -4.81 -14.99 2.43
C ASN A 124 -4.45 -15.84 3.65
N GLY A 125 -5.47 -16.16 4.46
CA GLY A 125 -5.28 -16.81 5.75
C GLY A 125 -5.01 -15.82 6.89
N ALA A 126 -4.62 -16.33 8.05
CA ALA A 126 -4.43 -15.50 9.22
C ALA A 126 -3.23 -15.87 10.09
N SER A 127 -2.98 -17.16 10.37
CA SER A 127 -2.03 -17.55 11.45
C SER A 127 -1.19 -18.79 11.13
N GLN A 128 -1.37 -19.37 9.95
CA GLN A 128 -0.65 -20.60 9.60
C GLN A 128 0.58 -20.32 8.74
N PRO A 129 1.65 -21.12 8.84
CA PRO A 129 2.74 -21.08 7.88
C PRO A 129 2.23 -21.21 6.44
N GLY A 130 2.65 -20.29 5.56
CA GLY A 130 2.15 -20.18 4.19
C GLY A 130 1.05 -19.15 4.00
N ASP A 131 0.37 -18.71 5.06
CA ASP A 131 -0.54 -17.58 4.99
C ASP A 131 0.24 -16.31 4.62
N SER A 132 -0.36 -15.47 3.81
CA SER A 132 0.33 -14.35 3.17
C SER A 132 -0.51 -13.09 3.15
N PHE A 133 0.16 -11.95 2.96
CA PHE A 133 -0.50 -10.70 2.67
C PHE A 133 0.04 -10.08 1.39
N THR A 134 -0.75 -9.22 0.81
CA THR A 134 -0.42 -8.40 -0.35
C THR A 134 -0.90 -6.98 -0.11
N ALA A 135 0.01 -6.03 -0.16
CA ALA A 135 -0.32 -4.61 -0.18
C ALA A 135 -0.04 -4.06 -1.58
N THR A 136 -1.00 -3.33 -2.15
CA THR A 136 -0.92 -2.83 -3.51
C THR A 136 -1.20 -1.33 -3.54
N ALA A 137 -0.44 -0.61 -4.37
CA ALA A 137 -0.68 0.77 -4.73
C ALA A 137 -0.90 0.87 -6.24
N ASN A 138 -2.03 1.41 -6.66
CA ASN A 138 -2.35 1.65 -8.06
C ASN A 138 -2.43 3.15 -8.31
N GLY A 139 -1.81 3.63 -9.39
CA GLY A 139 -1.80 5.04 -9.77
C GLY A 139 -2.14 5.24 -11.24
N ASP A 140 -2.66 6.41 -11.56
CA ASP A 140 -2.89 6.88 -12.92
C ASP A 140 -2.42 8.34 -12.96
N LEU A 141 -1.12 8.51 -13.22
CA LEU A 141 -0.47 9.83 -13.13
C LEU A 141 -0.75 10.73 -14.33
N ASN A 142 -1.06 10.12 -15.48
CA ASN A 142 -1.33 10.82 -16.73
C ASN A 142 -2.82 11.00 -17.02
N GLY A 143 -3.69 10.23 -16.38
CA GLY A 143 -5.15 10.34 -16.49
C GLY A 143 -5.73 9.60 -17.69
N ASP A 144 -5.04 8.60 -18.25
CA ASP A 144 -5.49 7.84 -19.43
C ASP A 144 -6.21 6.53 -19.06
N GLN A 145 -6.39 6.27 -17.75
CA GLN A 145 -7.00 5.08 -17.16
C GLN A 145 -6.13 3.82 -17.21
N ALA A 146 -4.90 3.90 -17.70
CA ALA A 146 -3.91 2.86 -17.50
C ALA A 146 -3.32 3.01 -16.08
N LEU A 147 -3.27 1.91 -15.34
CA LEU A 147 -2.81 1.97 -13.95
C LEU A 147 -1.38 1.45 -13.83
N SER A 148 -0.54 2.27 -13.21
CA SER A 148 0.68 1.75 -12.60
C SER A 148 0.32 0.88 -11.39
N THR A 149 1.08 -0.20 -11.18
CA THR A 149 0.87 -1.11 -10.04
C THR A 149 2.18 -1.33 -9.33
N PHE A 150 2.18 -1.02 -8.04
CA PHE A 150 3.24 -1.36 -7.10
C PHE A 150 2.67 -2.33 -6.08
N GLN A 151 3.41 -3.40 -5.80
CA GLN A 151 2.93 -4.44 -4.91
C GLN A 151 4.05 -4.94 -4.02
N ILE A 152 3.77 -5.11 -2.73
CA ILE A 152 4.62 -5.81 -1.77
C ILE A 152 3.85 -6.98 -1.17
N THR A 153 4.54 -8.09 -1.02
CA THR A 153 3.98 -9.32 -0.44
C THR A 153 4.81 -9.77 0.74
N GLY A 154 4.19 -10.50 1.63
CA GLY A 154 4.89 -11.21 2.68
C GLY A 154 4.11 -12.45 3.09
N ALA A 155 4.80 -13.41 3.69
CA ALA A 155 4.20 -14.67 4.11
C ALA A 155 4.74 -15.10 5.47
N ILE A 156 3.92 -15.84 6.23
CA ILE A 156 4.29 -16.47 7.47
C ILE A 156 5.16 -17.70 7.14
N ASN A 157 6.37 -17.75 7.68
CA ASN A 157 7.27 -18.88 7.50
C ASN A 157 6.95 -20.01 8.49
N SER A 158 7.69 -21.13 8.37
CA SER A 158 7.58 -22.29 9.27
C SER A 158 7.93 -21.99 10.73
N SER A 159 8.61 -20.90 11.00
CA SER A 159 8.96 -20.43 12.35
C SER A 159 7.93 -19.42 12.90
N TYR A 160 6.77 -19.27 12.25
CA TYR A 160 5.74 -18.30 12.62
C TYR A 160 6.21 -16.84 12.66
N VAL A 161 7.08 -16.48 11.73
CA VAL A 161 7.55 -15.10 11.52
C VAL A 161 7.15 -14.65 10.12
N ILE A 162 6.77 -13.38 9.96
CA ILE A 162 6.48 -12.82 8.64
C ILE A 162 7.78 -12.50 7.94
N ASN A 163 7.95 -13.07 6.75
CA ASN A 163 8.96 -12.67 5.79
C ASN A 163 8.34 -11.77 4.73
N VAL A 164 8.79 -10.54 4.67
CA VAL A 164 8.38 -9.57 3.65
C VAL A 164 9.31 -9.69 2.44
N ALA A 165 8.75 -9.63 1.23
CA ALA A 165 9.54 -9.63 0.01
C ALA A 165 10.53 -8.44 -0.01
N PRO A 166 11.80 -8.66 -0.36
CA PRO A 166 12.81 -7.61 -0.32
C PRO A 166 12.62 -6.55 -1.43
N ASN A 167 11.91 -6.92 -2.49
CA ASN A 167 11.67 -6.06 -3.65
C ASN A 167 10.16 -5.88 -3.89
N LEU A 168 9.80 -4.68 -4.33
CA LEU A 168 8.48 -4.38 -4.85
C LEU A 168 8.32 -4.94 -6.27
N LEU A 169 7.18 -5.53 -6.55
CA LEU A 169 6.75 -5.76 -7.93
C LEU A 169 6.24 -4.43 -8.49
N GLU A 170 6.79 -4.01 -9.62
CA GLU A 170 6.41 -2.77 -10.29
C GLU A 170 5.98 -3.08 -11.72
N VAL A 171 4.78 -2.61 -12.08
CA VAL A 171 4.23 -2.73 -13.43
C VAL A 171 3.86 -1.34 -13.91
N SER A 172 4.35 -0.97 -15.08
CA SER A 172 4.13 0.35 -15.70
C SER A 172 4.36 1.53 -14.73
N PRO A 173 5.54 1.65 -14.08
CA PRO A 173 5.75 2.60 -12.99
C PRO A 173 5.69 4.08 -13.43
N GLU A 174 5.67 4.37 -14.71
CA GLU A 174 5.63 5.73 -15.28
C GLU A 174 4.21 6.19 -15.64
N GLU A 175 3.19 5.33 -15.50
CA GLU A 175 1.79 5.63 -15.72
C GLU A 175 1.14 6.41 -14.55
#